data_12370a1f131f99649e29a6031f7a5c6e
#
_entry.id   12370a1f131f99649e29a6031f7a5c6e
#
_cell.length_a   1.000
_cell.length_b   1.000
_cell.length_c   1.000
_cell.angle_alpha   90.00
_cell.angle_beta   90.00
_cell.angle_gamma   90.00
#
_symmetry.space_group_name_H-M   'P 1'
#
loop_
_entity.id
_entity.type
_entity.pdbx_description
1 polymer ?
#
loop_
_entity_poly.entity_id
_entity_poly.type
_entity_poly.pdbx_seq_one_letter_code
_entity_poly.pdbx_strand_id
1 'polypeptide(L)'
;MNYKEIIESKYSRESWLNLLHDIFLNKAVFRTPYEVKVNSRLAKVALKLGTITLSDEQQLAVYEVELSDNVDIEQNKRGIRDMLTSDWRRMGYAGAFMFCYRKNESVLRFSYVSETWGFNKKGDYEKLSTNTKRYTYLLGEGRGCRTAIEQFGALKNSKLALSDVTAAFSVEALTKQFYKDLYEWYQWAVDPASGVYFPNNTSTEADDREDIETKIIRLITRIMFVWFIKQKELVPNKIFDVDFLETILKDFDPNSAVVGNYYNAILQNLFFGTLNRAIEDEQGNKRKFATNVKKDIKTLYRYAEMFTISEDEVIKLFSEVPFLNGGLFECLDKTKTIDGVEQSYNYDGFSRNDKKFADGRYRNRAVVPNILFFEPEKGLISILSRYNFTIEEILQRSSKWPSTQNCLARCLRTFWVRTILKQKKRLVTKAVLSIRLARL
;
A
#
# COMPACT_ATOMS: atom_id res chain seq x y z
N MET A 1 -28.33 1.35 4.84
CA MET A 1 -27.74 2.25 3.83
C MET A 1 -26.52 1.58 3.25
N ASN A 2 -26.31 1.66 1.95
CA ASN A 2 -25.12 1.09 1.29
C ASN A 2 -23.97 2.14 1.30
N TYR A 3 -23.08 2.06 2.28
CA TYR A 3 -21.95 3.00 2.41
C TYR A 3 -20.97 2.88 1.25
N LYS A 4 -20.78 1.68 0.68
CA LYS A 4 -19.90 1.43 -0.44
C LYS A 4 -20.30 2.30 -1.64
N GLU A 5 -21.57 2.28 -1.99
CA GLU A 5 -22.10 3.03 -3.13
C GLU A 5 -21.87 4.55 -2.99
N ILE A 6 -22.05 5.09 -1.77
CA ILE A 6 -21.84 6.52 -1.52
C ILE A 6 -20.36 6.89 -1.57
N ILE A 7 -19.51 6.07 -0.95
CA ILE A 7 -18.08 6.36 -0.76
C ILE A 7 -17.29 6.18 -2.06
N GLU A 8 -17.70 5.24 -2.91
CA GLU A 8 -17.08 4.95 -4.21
C GLU A 8 -17.67 5.75 -5.37
N SER A 9 -18.65 6.61 -5.13
CA SER A 9 -19.24 7.49 -6.14
C SER A 9 -18.63 8.88 -6.13
N LYS A 10 -18.90 9.65 -7.21
CA LYS A 10 -18.63 11.08 -7.25
C LYS A 10 -19.28 11.79 -6.07
N TYR A 11 -18.64 12.83 -5.54
CA TYR A 11 -19.16 13.59 -4.41
C TYR A 11 -20.59 14.09 -4.66
N SER A 12 -21.49 13.77 -3.74
CA SER A 12 -22.85 14.30 -3.64
C SER A 12 -23.10 14.76 -2.21
N ARG A 13 -23.37 16.05 -2.03
CA ARG A 13 -23.68 16.61 -0.71
C ARG A 13 -24.79 15.85 -0.02
N GLU A 14 -25.88 15.61 -0.72
CA GLU A 14 -27.04 14.92 -0.18
C GLU A 14 -26.71 13.51 0.31
N SER A 15 -26.02 12.74 -0.51
CA SER A 15 -25.64 11.36 -0.16
C SER A 15 -24.73 11.31 1.06
N TRP A 16 -23.78 12.23 1.17
CA TRP A 16 -22.86 12.30 2.32
C TRP A 16 -23.53 12.80 3.59
N LEU A 17 -24.46 13.77 3.50
CA LEU A 17 -25.26 14.20 4.65
C LEU A 17 -26.16 13.07 5.15
N ASN A 18 -26.77 12.30 4.25
CA ASN A 18 -27.55 11.12 4.58
C ASN A 18 -26.71 10.03 5.27
N LEU A 19 -25.47 9.79 4.79
CA LEU A 19 -24.55 8.86 5.43
C LEU A 19 -24.18 9.33 6.85
N LEU A 20 -23.83 10.60 7.03
CA LEU A 20 -23.54 11.14 8.35
C LEU A 20 -24.79 11.09 9.27
N HIS A 21 -25.96 11.32 8.74
CA HIS A 21 -27.21 11.22 9.51
C HIS A 21 -27.52 9.77 9.92
N ASP A 22 -27.22 8.80 9.06
CA ASP A 22 -27.38 7.37 9.39
C ASP A 22 -26.41 6.91 10.50
N ILE A 23 -25.19 7.50 10.56
CA ILE A 23 -24.21 7.20 11.61
C ILE A 23 -24.53 7.93 12.93
N PHE A 24 -24.74 9.24 12.86
CA PHE A 24 -24.84 10.10 14.06
C PHE A 24 -26.28 10.38 14.49
N LEU A 25 -27.26 9.95 13.70
CA LEU A 25 -28.69 10.10 13.97
C LEU A 25 -29.06 11.56 14.29
N ASN A 26 -29.84 11.78 15.34
CA ASN A 26 -30.27 13.10 15.81
C ASN A 26 -29.12 13.99 16.36
N LYS A 27 -27.90 13.45 16.48
CA LYS A 27 -26.70 14.21 16.88
C LYS A 27 -26.13 15.04 15.75
N ALA A 28 -26.43 14.69 14.49
CA ALA A 28 -26.03 15.44 13.30
C ALA A 28 -27.11 16.46 12.95
N VAL A 29 -26.79 17.74 13.03
CA VAL A 29 -27.69 18.86 12.71
C VAL A 29 -27.15 19.59 11.50
N PHE A 30 -27.80 19.43 10.36
CA PHE A 30 -27.49 20.12 9.12
C PHE A 30 -28.46 21.29 8.91
N ARG A 31 -27.94 22.40 8.39
CA ARG A 31 -28.69 23.62 8.13
C ARG A 31 -28.46 24.06 6.69
N THR A 32 -29.16 25.12 6.27
CA THR A 32 -28.83 25.77 4.99
C THR A 32 -27.35 26.11 4.95
N PRO A 33 -26.59 25.61 3.97
CA PRO A 33 -25.16 25.87 3.88
C PRO A 33 -24.86 27.36 3.81
N TYR A 34 -23.87 27.83 4.54
CA TYR A 34 -23.40 29.21 4.46
C TYR A 34 -21.91 29.27 4.23
N GLU A 35 -21.49 30.32 3.53
CA GLU A 35 -20.10 30.49 3.14
C GLU A 35 -19.23 30.90 4.33
N VAL A 36 -18.09 30.25 4.45
CA VAL A 36 -17.07 30.55 5.46
C VAL A 36 -15.88 31.21 4.76
N LYS A 37 -15.47 32.36 5.27
CA LYS A 37 -14.29 33.06 4.76
C LYS A 37 -13.03 32.24 4.99
N VAL A 38 -12.37 31.87 3.91
CA VAL A 38 -11.12 31.14 3.93
C VAL A 38 -10.03 32.01 3.32
N ASN A 39 -8.99 32.27 4.10
CA ASN A 39 -7.81 33.00 3.60
C ASN A 39 -6.85 32.03 2.90
N SER A 40 -7.30 31.43 1.81
CA SER A 40 -6.52 30.44 1.07
C SER A 40 -6.85 30.50 -0.42
N ARG A 41 -5.81 30.48 -1.26
CA ARG A 41 -5.94 30.35 -2.71
C ARG A 41 -6.35 28.93 -3.16
N LEU A 42 -6.44 27.99 -2.23
CA LEU A 42 -6.75 26.60 -2.51
C LEU A 42 -8.24 26.34 -2.70
N ALA A 43 -9.11 27.17 -2.13
CA ALA A 43 -10.55 27.01 -2.21
C ALA A 43 -11.18 28.09 -3.09
N LYS A 44 -12.12 27.68 -3.96
CA LYS A 44 -13.07 28.58 -4.61
C LYS A 44 -14.17 29.00 -3.66
N VAL A 45 -14.76 27.98 -2.99
CA VAL A 45 -15.87 28.14 -2.05
C VAL A 45 -15.67 27.19 -0.89
N ALA A 46 -15.91 27.67 0.32
CA ALA A 46 -15.97 26.83 1.51
C ALA A 46 -17.31 27.06 2.21
N LEU A 47 -18.08 26.00 2.41
CA LEU A 47 -19.40 26.04 3.01
C LEU A 47 -19.39 25.26 4.33
N LYS A 48 -20.01 25.82 5.35
CA LYS A 48 -20.36 25.07 6.54
C LYS A 48 -21.75 24.44 6.36
N LEU A 49 -21.81 23.12 6.49
CA LEU A 49 -23.04 22.35 6.30
C LEU A 49 -23.82 22.13 7.62
N GLY A 50 -23.10 22.08 8.75
CA GLY A 50 -23.71 21.83 10.04
C GLY A 50 -22.72 21.43 11.12
N THR A 51 -23.23 20.77 12.15
CA THR A 51 -22.50 20.31 13.32
C THR A 51 -22.96 18.93 13.74
N ILE A 52 -22.07 18.16 14.34
CA ILE A 52 -22.35 16.88 14.97
C ILE A 52 -22.02 17.02 16.45
N THR A 53 -22.98 16.79 17.31
CA THR A 53 -22.78 16.78 18.77
C THR A 53 -22.55 15.34 19.22
N LEU A 54 -21.40 15.03 19.77
CA LEU A 54 -21.00 13.69 20.18
C LEU A 54 -21.60 13.32 21.55
N SER A 55 -21.44 12.06 21.96
CA SER A 55 -22.01 11.58 23.23
C SER A 55 -21.34 12.16 24.48
N ASP A 56 -20.13 12.67 24.34
CA ASP A 56 -19.36 13.41 25.36
C ASP A 56 -19.50 14.92 25.24
N GLU A 57 -20.60 15.39 24.59
CA GLU A 57 -20.96 16.80 24.36
C GLU A 57 -19.96 17.59 23.50
N GLN A 58 -18.90 16.95 23.03
CA GLN A 58 -17.98 17.55 22.08
C GLN A 58 -18.65 17.76 20.73
N GLN A 59 -18.29 18.85 20.06
CA GLN A 59 -18.88 19.17 18.75
C GLN A 59 -17.86 19.13 17.63
N LEU A 60 -18.29 18.54 16.51
CA LEU A 60 -17.54 18.56 15.25
C LEU A 60 -18.28 19.44 14.24
N ALA A 61 -17.54 20.29 13.56
CA ALA A 61 -18.06 21.04 12.41
C ALA A 61 -18.03 20.15 11.15
N VAL A 62 -18.96 20.39 10.23
CA VAL A 62 -18.99 19.70 8.92
C VAL A 62 -18.89 20.76 7.82
N TYR A 63 -17.86 20.61 6.98
CA TYR A 63 -17.58 21.53 5.89
C TYR A 63 -17.53 20.84 4.55
N GLU A 64 -17.94 21.58 3.53
CA GLU A 64 -17.77 21.26 2.12
C GLU A 64 -16.86 22.31 1.50
N VAL A 65 -15.89 21.89 0.70
CA VAL A 65 -14.93 22.78 0.05
C VAL A 65 -14.78 22.46 -1.41
N GLU A 66 -15.17 23.38 -2.28
CA GLU A 66 -14.82 23.32 -3.68
C GLU A 66 -13.40 23.89 -3.85
N LEU A 67 -12.47 23.06 -4.29
CA LEU A 67 -11.07 23.45 -4.51
C LEU A 67 -10.92 24.23 -5.83
N SER A 68 -9.90 25.06 -5.88
CA SER A 68 -9.52 25.78 -7.09
C SER A 68 -8.98 24.81 -8.15
N ASP A 69 -9.15 25.14 -9.44
CA ASP A 69 -8.84 24.23 -10.56
C ASP A 69 -7.36 23.85 -10.66
N ASN A 70 -6.48 24.71 -10.17
CA ASN A 70 -5.03 24.49 -10.15
C ASN A 70 -4.55 23.71 -8.91
N VAL A 71 -5.45 23.26 -8.05
CA VAL A 71 -5.08 22.55 -6.81
C VAL A 71 -5.11 21.06 -7.07
N ASP A 72 -3.96 20.41 -6.92
CA ASP A 72 -3.89 18.96 -6.88
C ASP A 72 -4.48 18.44 -5.56
N ILE A 73 -5.60 17.72 -5.67
CA ILE A 73 -6.33 17.17 -4.53
C ILE A 73 -5.51 16.09 -3.79
N GLU A 74 -4.56 15.46 -4.45
CA GLU A 74 -3.72 14.40 -3.87
C GLU A 74 -2.50 14.96 -3.14
N GLN A 75 -1.93 16.05 -3.61
CA GLN A 75 -0.66 16.59 -3.10
C GLN A 75 -0.82 17.69 -2.04
N ASN A 76 -1.82 18.56 -2.13
CA ASN A 76 -1.97 19.73 -1.27
C ASN A 76 -2.52 19.43 0.15
N LYS A 77 -1.93 18.46 0.83
CA LYS A 77 -2.43 17.93 2.12
C LYS A 77 -2.43 18.95 3.25
N ARG A 78 -1.35 19.76 3.39
CA ARG A 78 -1.19 20.74 4.49
C ARG A 78 -2.10 21.93 4.33
N GLY A 79 -2.10 22.53 3.14
CA GLY A 79 -2.93 23.70 2.86
C GLY A 79 -4.41 23.45 3.07
N ILE A 80 -4.91 22.28 2.59
CA ILE A 80 -6.30 21.86 2.77
C ILE A 80 -6.64 21.67 4.25
N ARG A 81 -5.74 21.09 5.05
CA ARG A 81 -5.94 20.93 6.50
C ARG A 81 -6.11 22.27 7.21
N ASP A 82 -5.18 23.19 6.96
CA ASP A 82 -5.07 24.40 7.77
C ASP A 82 -6.11 25.45 7.39
N MET A 83 -6.70 25.29 6.22
CA MET A 83 -7.61 26.23 5.58
C MET A 83 -8.81 26.63 6.46
N LEU A 84 -9.44 25.69 7.17
CA LEU A 84 -10.61 25.91 8.00
C LEU A 84 -10.31 25.89 9.52
N THR A 85 -9.04 25.72 9.89
CA THR A 85 -8.66 25.56 11.30
C THR A 85 -9.02 26.78 12.15
N SER A 86 -8.91 27.98 11.60
CA SER A 86 -9.28 29.22 12.29
C SER A 86 -10.79 29.31 12.55
N ASP A 87 -11.63 28.80 11.66
CA ASP A 87 -13.08 28.87 11.81
C ASP A 87 -13.58 27.93 12.89
N TRP A 88 -13.30 26.63 12.81
CA TRP A 88 -13.82 25.68 13.79
C TRP A 88 -13.21 25.89 15.19
N ARG A 89 -11.97 26.39 15.32
CA ARG A 89 -11.38 26.78 16.61
C ARG A 89 -12.08 27.97 17.24
N ARG A 90 -12.32 29.01 16.45
CA ARG A 90 -13.03 30.21 16.93
C ARG A 90 -14.41 29.87 17.46
N MET A 91 -15.06 28.87 16.90
CA MET A 91 -16.39 28.39 17.31
C MET A 91 -16.34 27.39 18.48
N GLY A 92 -15.16 27.04 18.98
CA GLY A 92 -14.99 26.11 20.11
C GLY A 92 -15.23 24.62 19.77
N TYR A 93 -15.21 24.24 18.51
CA TYR A 93 -15.37 22.85 18.12
C TYR A 93 -14.12 22.03 18.40
N ALA A 94 -14.28 20.75 18.79
CA ALA A 94 -13.19 19.81 19.04
C ALA A 94 -12.50 19.36 17.75
N GLY A 95 -13.16 19.52 16.61
CA GLY A 95 -12.65 19.13 15.31
C GLY A 95 -13.63 19.39 14.18
N ALA A 96 -13.31 18.86 13.00
CA ALA A 96 -14.14 19.01 11.82
C ALA A 96 -14.04 17.83 10.86
N PHE A 97 -15.14 17.54 10.18
CA PHE A 97 -15.18 16.77 8.94
C PHE A 97 -15.16 17.73 7.75
N MET A 98 -14.32 17.43 6.78
CA MET A 98 -14.13 18.27 5.59
C MET A 98 -14.23 17.41 4.35
N PHE A 99 -15.14 17.77 3.44
CA PHE A 99 -15.32 17.19 2.12
C PHE A 99 -14.75 18.14 1.08
N CYS A 100 -13.58 17.81 0.55
CA CYS A 100 -12.88 18.65 -0.43
C CYS A 100 -12.94 17.97 -1.80
N TYR A 101 -13.48 18.67 -2.81
CA TYR A 101 -13.71 18.12 -4.15
C TYR A 101 -13.44 19.16 -5.22
N ARG A 102 -13.32 18.70 -6.46
CA ARG A 102 -13.35 19.56 -7.67
C ARG A 102 -14.56 19.17 -8.51
N LYS A 103 -15.22 20.16 -9.09
CA LYS A 103 -16.51 19.99 -9.80
C LYS A 103 -16.46 18.97 -10.94
N ASN A 104 -15.31 18.89 -11.63
CA ASN A 104 -15.12 18.07 -12.82
C ASN A 104 -14.40 16.74 -12.53
N GLU A 105 -14.16 16.40 -11.27
CA GLU A 105 -13.48 15.18 -10.87
C GLU A 105 -14.41 14.26 -10.08
N SER A 106 -14.17 12.96 -10.22
CA SER A 106 -14.84 11.93 -9.41
C SER A 106 -14.19 11.70 -8.06
N VAL A 107 -12.99 12.28 -7.84
CA VAL A 107 -12.22 12.11 -6.60
C VAL A 107 -12.65 13.11 -5.55
N LEU A 108 -12.89 12.61 -4.34
CA LEU A 108 -13.16 13.37 -3.12
C LEU A 108 -12.04 13.16 -2.10
N ARG A 109 -11.59 14.24 -1.47
CA ARG A 109 -10.78 14.15 -0.25
C ARG A 109 -11.65 14.37 0.97
N PHE A 110 -11.92 13.30 1.71
CA PHE A 110 -12.47 13.38 3.06
C PHE A 110 -11.34 13.61 4.06
N SER A 111 -11.52 14.53 5.01
CA SER A 111 -10.56 14.75 6.10
C SER A 111 -11.29 14.91 7.44
N TYR A 112 -10.83 14.17 8.43
CA TYR A 112 -11.13 14.41 9.84
C TYR A 112 -9.96 15.14 10.48
N VAL A 113 -10.23 16.29 11.10
CA VAL A 113 -9.24 17.13 11.76
C VAL A 113 -9.70 17.36 13.20
N SER A 114 -8.85 17.10 14.18
CA SER A 114 -9.18 17.30 15.59
C SER A 114 -8.00 17.81 16.40
N GLU A 115 -8.31 18.45 17.52
CA GLU A 115 -7.36 18.81 18.57
C GLU A 115 -7.74 18.10 19.86
N THR A 116 -6.74 17.70 20.61
CA THR A 116 -6.96 17.07 21.91
C THR A 116 -6.67 18.12 22.98
N TRP A 117 -7.68 18.44 23.76
CA TRP A 117 -7.60 19.28 24.93
C TRP A 117 -7.77 18.44 26.19
N GLY A 118 -7.15 18.80 27.27
CA GLY A 118 -7.28 18.09 28.55
C GLY A 118 -6.42 18.71 29.63
N PHE A 119 -6.48 18.14 30.83
CA PHE A 119 -5.69 18.61 31.96
C PHE A 119 -4.25 18.11 31.83
N ASN A 120 -3.30 19.03 31.97
CA ASN A 120 -1.88 18.72 32.04
C ASN A 120 -1.53 18.07 33.40
N LYS A 121 -0.27 17.71 33.59
CA LYS A 121 0.20 17.13 34.87
C LYS A 121 0.10 18.08 36.07
N LYS A 122 -0.12 19.37 35.81
CA LYS A 122 -0.28 20.42 36.84
C LYS A 122 -1.74 20.73 37.16
N GLY A 123 -2.68 20.10 36.42
CA GLY A 123 -4.11 20.34 36.57
C GLY A 123 -4.66 21.48 35.72
N ASP A 124 -3.86 22.11 34.86
CA ASP A 124 -4.32 23.16 33.96
C ASP A 124 -4.96 22.55 32.71
N TYR A 125 -6.08 23.11 32.28
CA TYR A 125 -6.76 22.69 31.05
C TYR A 125 -6.07 23.35 29.85
N GLU A 126 -5.30 22.55 29.13
CA GLU A 126 -4.54 23.01 27.98
C GLU A 126 -4.63 22.06 26.79
N LYS A 127 -4.13 22.51 25.65
CA LYS A 127 -3.99 21.68 24.46
C LYS A 127 -2.91 20.63 24.69
N LEU A 128 -3.32 19.36 24.80
CA LEU A 128 -2.44 18.22 25.06
C LEU A 128 -1.56 17.81 23.88
N SER A 129 -1.90 18.29 22.69
CA SER A 129 -1.16 17.97 21.46
C SER A 129 -0.70 19.25 20.79
N THR A 130 0.60 19.37 20.55
CA THR A 130 1.21 20.52 19.85
C THR A 130 0.75 20.62 18.38
N ASN A 131 0.31 19.51 17.78
CA ASN A 131 -0.15 19.44 16.39
C ASN A 131 -1.59 18.95 16.28
N THR A 132 -2.36 19.61 15.43
CA THR A 132 -3.69 19.17 15.03
C THR A 132 -3.58 17.79 14.37
N LYS A 133 -4.29 16.79 14.92
CA LYS A 133 -4.37 15.47 14.32
C LYS A 133 -5.23 15.56 13.05
N ARG A 134 -4.81 14.87 12.01
CA ARG A 134 -5.53 14.79 10.74
C ARG A 134 -5.51 13.40 10.18
N TYR A 135 -6.67 12.96 9.76
CA TYR A 135 -6.88 11.72 9.04
C TYR A 135 -7.57 12.05 7.72
N THR A 136 -7.11 11.49 6.62
CA THR A 136 -7.62 11.85 5.29
C THR A 136 -7.71 10.63 4.39
N TYR A 137 -8.76 10.59 3.58
CA TYR A 137 -9.01 9.56 2.56
C TYR A 137 -9.22 10.22 1.21
N LEU A 138 -8.71 9.58 0.17
CA LEU A 138 -9.08 9.85 -1.21
C LEU A 138 -10.15 8.81 -1.59
N LEU A 139 -11.35 9.28 -1.87
CA LEU A 139 -12.54 8.50 -2.10
C LEU A 139 -13.11 8.82 -3.49
N GLY A 140 -14.09 8.07 -3.94
CA GLY A 140 -14.75 8.28 -5.25
C GLY A 140 -14.51 7.15 -6.23
N GLU A 141 -14.95 7.34 -7.47
CA GLU A 141 -14.90 6.34 -8.53
C GLU A 141 -13.47 5.87 -8.82
N GLY A 142 -13.31 4.55 -8.99
CA GLY A 142 -12.02 3.93 -9.29
C GLY A 142 -11.02 3.92 -8.12
N ARG A 143 -11.45 4.30 -6.91
CA ARG A 143 -10.60 4.27 -5.72
C ARG A 143 -10.99 3.12 -4.79
N GLY A 144 -9.99 2.47 -4.22
CA GLY A 144 -10.22 1.44 -3.20
C GLY A 144 -10.61 2.06 -1.86
N CYS A 145 -11.92 2.05 -1.55
CA CYS A 145 -12.50 2.75 -0.40
C CYS A 145 -12.84 1.83 0.79
N ARG A 146 -12.45 0.56 0.74
CA ARG A 146 -12.81 -0.46 1.75
C ARG A 146 -12.53 -0.01 3.18
N THR A 147 -11.37 0.57 3.44
CA THR A 147 -11.00 1.03 4.78
C THR A 147 -11.92 2.13 5.29
N ALA A 148 -12.26 3.11 4.43
CA ALA A 148 -13.20 4.16 4.80
C ALA A 148 -14.59 3.58 5.09
N ILE A 149 -15.07 2.64 4.28
CA ILE A 149 -16.35 1.95 4.45
C ILE A 149 -16.39 1.23 5.81
N GLU A 150 -15.36 0.45 6.13
CA GLU A 150 -15.25 -0.29 7.40
C GLU A 150 -15.23 0.67 8.61
N GLN A 151 -14.52 1.80 8.50
CA GLN A 151 -14.39 2.76 9.60
C GLN A 151 -15.67 3.57 9.82
N PHE A 152 -16.34 4.02 8.78
CA PHE A 152 -17.66 4.63 8.90
C PHE A 152 -18.69 3.64 9.46
N GLY A 153 -18.64 2.37 9.03
CA GLY A 153 -19.49 1.30 9.58
C GLY A 153 -19.21 1.01 11.05
N ALA A 154 -17.93 1.00 11.46
CA ALA A 154 -17.56 0.82 12.86
C ALA A 154 -18.01 1.97 13.75
N LEU A 155 -17.97 3.21 13.25
CA LEU A 155 -18.46 4.39 13.95
C LEU A 155 -19.94 4.29 14.27
N LYS A 156 -20.77 3.79 13.36
CA LYS A 156 -22.22 3.60 13.59
C LYS A 156 -22.51 2.72 14.80
N ASN A 157 -21.64 1.75 15.07
CA ASN A 157 -21.79 0.78 16.16
C ASN A 157 -21.04 1.19 17.43
N SER A 158 -20.45 2.39 17.47
CA SER A 158 -19.71 2.92 18.61
C SER A 158 -20.60 3.75 19.55
N LYS A 159 -20.02 4.20 20.66
CA LYS A 159 -20.69 5.13 21.59
C LYS A 159 -20.75 6.56 21.03
N LEU A 160 -20.06 6.84 19.93
CA LEU A 160 -19.96 8.14 19.27
C LEU A 160 -19.39 9.25 20.19
N ALA A 161 -18.42 8.92 21.06
CA ALA A 161 -17.59 9.90 21.75
C ALA A 161 -16.46 10.41 20.85
N LEU A 162 -15.82 11.53 21.17
CA LEU A 162 -14.69 12.05 20.42
C LEU A 162 -13.53 11.06 20.33
N SER A 163 -13.33 10.27 21.40
CA SER A 163 -12.36 9.18 21.42
C SER A 163 -12.65 8.10 20.37
N ASP A 164 -13.95 7.75 20.17
CA ASP A 164 -14.36 6.74 19.20
C ASP A 164 -14.12 7.23 17.77
N VAL A 165 -14.51 8.49 17.48
CA VAL A 165 -14.26 9.12 16.18
C VAL A 165 -12.74 9.19 15.90
N THR A 166 -11.96 9.59 16.89
CA THR A 166 -10.50 9.67 16.76
C THR A 166 -9.87 8.29 16.59
N ALA A 167 -10.37 7.28 17.29
CA ALA A 167 -9.90 5.90 17.17
C ALA A 167 -10.26 5.29 15.80
N ALA A 168 -11.48 5.50 15.33
CA ALA A 168 -11.93 5.01 14.02
C ALA A 168 -11.06 5.53 12.88
N PHE A 169 -10.73 6.82 12.90
CA PHE A 169 -9.89 7.43 11.86
C PHE A 169 -8.39 7.44 12.23
N SER A 170 -7.95 6.70 13.25
CA SER A 170 -6.56 6.72 13.69
C SER A 170 -5.63 5.94 12.73
N VAL A 171 -4.40 6.43 12.59
CA VAL A 171 -3.33 5.71 11.85
C VAL A 171 -3.07 4.33 12.45
N GLU A 172 -3.38 4.13 13.73
CA GLU A 172 -3.21 2.83 14.38
C GLU A 172 -4.24 1.79 13.90
N ALA A 173 -5.50 2.17 13.74
CA ALA A 173 -6.53 1.33 13.17
C ALA A 173 -6.21 0.99 11.72
N LEU A 174 -5.82 2.01 10.94
CA LEU A 174 -5.38 1.86 9.55
C LEU A 174 -4.19 0.91 9.42
N THR A 175 -3.20 1.05 10.30
CA THR A 175 -2.01 0.20 10.30
C THR A 175 -2.34 -1.26 10.65
N LYS A 176 -3.23 -1.48 11.62
CA LYS A 176 -3.68 -2.84 11.98
C LYS A 176 -4.40 -3.52 10.82
N GLN A 177 -5.28 -2.79 10.14
CA GLN A 177 -6.02 -3.31 8.99
C GLN A 177 -5.09 -3.62 7.82
N PHE A 178 -4.17 -2.70 7.49
CA PHE A 178 -3.14 -2.95 6.48
C PHE A 178 -2.34 -4.24 6.74
N TYR A 179 -1.88 -4.44 7.97
CA TYR A 179 -1.16 -5.67 8.31
C TYR A 179 -2.03 -6.91 8.23
N LYS A 180 -3.31 -6.80 8.54
CA LYS A 180 -4.26 -7.90 8.37
C LYS A 180 -4.41 -8.25 6.89
N ASP A 181 -4.69 -7.28 6.03
CA ASP A 181 -4.85 -7.48 4.59
C ASP A 181 -3.57 -8.04 3.95
N LEU A 182 -2.41 -7.51 4.35
CA LEU A 182 -1.12 -8.01 3.87
C LEU A 182 -0.84 -9.44 4.34
N TYR A 183 -1.26 -9.81 5.54
CA TYR A 183 -1.13 -11.17 6.05
C TYR A 183 -2.08 -12.14 5.35
N GLU A 184 -3.31 -11.73 5.05
CA GLU A 184 -4.26 -12.51 4.26
C GLU A 184 -3.74 -12.75 2.84
N TRP A 185 -3.16 -11.71 2.22
CA TRP A 185 -2.47 -11.84 0.94
C TRP A 185 -1.29 -12.83 1.02
N TYR A 186 -0.45 -12.70 2.05
CA TYR A 186 0.67 -13.61 2.27
C TYR A 186 0.19 -15.07 2.38
N GLN A 187 -0.87 -15.32 3.15
CA GLN A 187 -1.43 -16.67 3.28
C GLN A 187 -1.93 -17.21 1.93
N TRP A 188 -2.57 -16.35 1.14
CA TRP A 188 -2.99 -16.72 -0.20
C TRP A 188 -1.81 -17.02 -1.12
N ALA A 189 -0.78 -16.18 -1.13
CA ALA A 189 0.39 -16.36 -1.99
C ALA A 189 1.23 -17.61 -1.66
N VAL A 190 1.28 -18.05 -0.39
CA VAL A 190 1.99 -19.28 0.01
C VAL A 190 1.14 -20.54 -0.10
N ASP A 191 -0.16 -20.41 -0.37
CA ASP A 191 -1.03 -21.55 -0.58
C ASP A 191 -0.61 -22.29 -1.87
N PRO A 192 -0.43 -23.63 -1.87
CA PRO A 192 -0.11 -24.39 -3.07
C PRO A 192 -1.07 -24.16 -4.24
N ALA A 193 -2.33 -23.84 -3.97
CA ALA A 193 -3.34 -23.55 -4.99
C ALA A 193 -3.19 -22.16 -5.63
N SER A 194 -2.32 -21.28 -5.09
CA SER A 194 -2.09 -19.93 -5.62
C SER A 194 -1.42 -19.91 -7.01
N GLY A 195 -0.81 -21.02 -7.43
CA GLY A 195 -0.02 -21.09 -8.64
C GLY A 195 1.38 -20.47 -8.53
N VAL A 196 1.77 -19.97 -7.36
CA VAL A 196 3.13 -19.44 -7.13
C VAL A 196 4.15 -20.59 -7.19
N TYR A 197 5.16 -20.37 -7.99
CA TYR A 197 6.26 -21.31 -8.12
C TYR A 197 7.61 -20.57 -8.17
N PHE A 198 8.54 -21.03 -7.34
CA PHE A 198 9.95 -20.63 -7.42
C PHE A 198 10.81 -21.88 -7.65
N PRO A 199 11.74 -21.85 -8.60
CA PRO A 199 12.66 -22.97 -8.78
C PRO A 199 13.48 -23.20 -7.52
N ASN A 200 13.57 -24.46 -7.12
CA ASN A 200 14.40 -24.88 -5.99
C ASN A 200 15.25 -26.08 -6.43
N ASN A 201 16.55 -26.02 -6.18
CA ASN A 201 17.47 -27.11 -6.46
C ASN A 201 17.82 -27.91 -5.18
N THR A 202 17.09 -27.71 -4.09
CA THR A 202 17.21 -28.54 -2.88
C THR A 202 16.46 -29.85 -3.09
N SER A 203 17.02 -30.94 -2.63
CA SER A 203 16.55 -32.30 -2.92
C SER A 203 15.44 -32.82 -2.01
N THR A 204 14.90 -32.00 -1.08
CA THR A 204 13.92 -32.44 -0.09
C THR A 204 12.64 -31.62 -0.18
N GLU A 205 11.48 -32.28 -0.37
CA GLU A 205 10.16 -31.66 -0.46
C GLU A 205 9.76 -30.88 0.80
N ALA A 206 10.31 -31.22 1.96
CA ALA A 206 10.03 -30.55 3.22
C ALA A 206 10.55 -29.09 3.28
N ASP A 207 11.60 -28.78 2.51
CA ASP A 207 12.21 -27.44 2.48
C ASP A 207 11.50 -26.49 1.51
N ASP A 208 10.74 -27.01 0.55
CA ASP A 208 10.11 -26.21 -0.50
C ASP A 208 9.11 -25.20 0.06
N ARG A 209 8.36 -25.57 1.08
CA ARG A 209 7.36 -24.67 1.69
C ARG A 209 7.99 -23.54 2.50
N GLU A 210 9.03 -23.82 3.28
CA GLU A 210 9.76 -22.80 4.03
C GLU A 210 10.48 -21.85 3.08
N ASP A 211 11.02 -22.37 1.99
CA ASP A 211 11.68 -21.59 0.96
C ASP A 211 10.69 -20.67 0.21
N ILE A 212 9.50 -21.13 -0.13
CA ILE A 212 8.44 -20.31 -0.71
C ILE A 212 8.03 -19.17 0.23
N GLU A 213 7.85 -19.45 1.52
CA GLU A 213 7.53 -18.44 2.53
C GLU A 213 8.58 -17.32 2.57
N THR A 214 9.85 -17.69 2.56
CA THR A 214 10.97 -16.73 2.55
C THR A 214 10.99 -15.89 1.28
N LYS A 215 10.74 -16.49 0.12
CA LYS A 215 10.71 -15.81 -1.19
C LYS A 215 9.53 -14.85 -1.28
N ILE A 216 8.34 -15.24 -0.81
CA ILE A 216 7.16 -14.36 -0.75
C ILE A 216 7.38 -13.20 0.20
N ILE A 217 7.98 -13.40 1.37
CA ILE A 217 8.32 -12.31 2.29
C ILE A 217 9.30 -11.32 1.62
N ARG A 218 10.29 -11.82 0.90
CA ARG A 218 11.23 -10.97 0.15
C ARG A 218 10.54 -10.20 -0.96
N LEU A 219 9.60 -10.83 -1.68
CA LEU A 219 8.80 -10.19 -2.71
C LEU A 219 7.96 -9.04 -2.14
N ILE A 220 7.22 -9.29 -1.05
CA ILE A 220 6.47 -8.26 -0.33
C ILE A 220 7.40 -7.09 0.04
N THR A 221 8.56 -7.40 0.62
CA THR A 221 9.52 -6.40 1.07
C THR A 221 10.01 -5.52 -0.09
N ARG A 222 10.36 -6.14 -1.22
CA ARG A 222 10.78 -5.43 -2.44
C ARG A 222 9.66 -4.54 -2.98
N ILE A 223 8.45 -5.05 -3.09
CA ILE A 223 7.30 -4.29 -3.62
C ILE A 223 6.92 -3.14 -2.69
N MET A 224 6.90 -3.36 -1.38
CA MET A 224 6.63 -2.28 -0.42
C MET A 224 7.67 -1.16 -0.52
N PHE A 225 8.93 -1.51 -0.68
CA PHE A 225 9.98 -0.51 -0.87
C PHE A 225 9.81 0.24 -2.19
N VAL A 226 9.55 -0.48 -3.29
CA VAL A 226 9.28 0.13 -4.60
C VAL A 226 8.05 1.05 -4.53
N TRP A 227 6.98 0.60 -3.86
CA TRP A 227 5.79 1.43 -3.65
C TRP A 227 6.10 2.72 -2.89
N PHE A 228 7.00 2.64 -1.91
CA PHE A 228 7.45 3.81 -1.17
C PHE A 228 8.22 4.81 -2.03
N ILE A 229 9.19 4.34 -2.84
CA ILE A 229 9.95 5.22 -3.73
C ILE A 229 9.12 5.73 -4.92
N LYS A 230 8.10 4.98 -5.37
CA LYS A 230 7.07 5.44 -6.30
C LYS A 230 6.36 6.70 -5.78
N GLN A 231 6.03 6.75 -4.49
CA GLN A 231 5.42 7.94 -3.86
C GLN A 231 6.35 9.18 -3.87
N LYS A 232 7.62 8.97 -4.20
CA LYS A 232 8.63 10.02 -4.41
C LYS A 232 8.91 10.29 -5.89
N GLU A 233 8.08 9.73 -6.78
CA GLU A 233 8.22 9.84 -8.24
C GLU A 233 9.53 9.26 -8.80
N LEU A 234 10.21 8.42 -8.01
CA LEU A 234 11.44 7.75 -8.42
C LEU A 234 11.21 6.48 -9.24
N VAL A 235 9.97 6.01 -9.30
CA VAL A 235 9.53 4.88 -10.13
C VAL A 235 8.26 5.29 -10.86
N PRO A 236 8.13 5.02 -12.17
CA PRO A 236 6.96 5.40 -12.95
C PRO A 236 5.66 4.81 -12.40
N ASN A 237 4.65 5.64 -12.20
CA ASN A 237 3.34 5.18 -11.71
C ASN A 237 2.67 4.17 -12.65
N LYS A 238 2.84 4.36 -13.94
CA LYS A 238 2.22 3.56 -15.02
C LYS A 238 2.57 2.07 -14.99
N ILE A 239 3.68 1.65 -14.38
CA ILE A 239 4.01 0.21 -14.27
C ILE A 239 3.12 -0.54 -13.25
N PHE A 240 2.23 0.15 -12.55
CA PHE A 240 1.23 -0.40 -11.64
C PHE A 240 -0.20 -0.21 -12.16
N ASP A 241 -0.34 0.33 -13.36
CA ASP A 241 -1.61 0.63 -14.03
C ASP A 241 -1.96 -0.50 -15.01
N VAL A 242 -3.12 -1.12 -14.81
CA VAL A 242 -3.59 -2.26 -15.61
C VAL A 242 -3.74 -1.85 -17.08
N ASP A 243 -4.37 -0.71 -17.36
CA ASP A 243 -4.62 -0.25 -18.73
C ASP A 243 -3.31 -0.03 -19.49
N PHE A 244 -2.30 0.54 -18.81
CA PHE A 244 -0.97 0.70 -19.40
C PHE A 244 -0.27 -0.66 -19.62
N LEU A 245 -0.36 -1.58 -18.66
CA LEU A 245 0.27 -2.91 -18.76
C LEU A 245 -0.32 -3.73 -19.91
N GLU A 246 -1.62 -3.64 -20.15
CA GLU A 246 -2.28 -4.25 -21.31
C GLU A 246 -1.72 -3.78 -22.64
N THR A 247 -1.26 -2.54 -22.72
CA THR A 247 -0.64 -1.98 -23.96
C THR A 247 0.77 -2.48 -24.19
N ILE A 248 1.55 -2.80 -23.15
CA ILE A 248 2.99 -3.09 -23.26
C ILE A 248 3.36 -4.55 -23.07
N LEU A 249 2.48 -5.38 -22.49
CA LEU A 249 2.73 -6.80 -22.25
C LEU A 249 1.86 -7.67 -23.15
N LYS A 250 2.47 -8.70 -23.74
CA LYS A 250 1.76 -9.73 -24.52
C LYS A 250 0.96 -10.63 -23.59
N ASP A 251 -0.26 -10.95 -23.99
CA ASP A 251 -1.13 -11.89 -23.26
C ASP A 251 -1.28 -11.53 -21.77
N PHE A 252 -1.27 -10.24 -21.46
CA PHE A 252 -1.48 -9.77 -20.08
C PHE A 252 -2.95 -9.86 -19.73
N ASP A 253 -3.22 -10.62 -18.67
CA ASP A 253 -4.53 -10.70 -18.03
C ASP A 253 -4.34 -10.48 -16.52
N PRO A 254 -4.87 -9.38 -15.95
CA PRO A 254 -4.73 -9.07 -14.52
C PRO A 254 -5.40 -10.11 -13.63
N ASN A 255 -6.38 -10.86 -14.13
CA ASN A 255 -7.12 -11.89 -13.38
C ASN A 255 -6.55 -13.30 -13.56
N SER A 256 -5.48 -13.46 -14.31
CA SER A 256 -4.91 -14.78 -14.57
C SER A 256 -4.30 -15.39 -13.31
N ALA A 257 -4.77 -16.59 -12.97
CA ALA A 257 -4.21 -17.42 -11.91
C ALA A 257 -3.01 -18.28 -12.37
N VAL A 258 -2.62 -18.20 -13.66
CA VAL A 258 -1.58 -19.04 -14.26
C VAL A 258 -0.45 -18.17 -14.85
N VAL A 259 -0.81 -17.09 -15.54
CA VAL A 259 0.15 -16.21 -16.20
C VAL A 259 0.78 -15.26 -15.19
N GLY A 260 2.12 -15.19 -15.16
CA GLY A 260 2.91 -14.34 -14.28
C GLY A 260 3.82 -13.36 -15.02
N ASN A 261 3.41 -12.89 -16.21
CA ASN A 261 4.24 -12.00 -17.04
C ASN A 261 4.50 -10.63 -16.39
N TYR A 262 3.59 -10.12 -15.56
CA TYR A 262 3.87 -8.92 -14.77
C TYR A 262 5.06 -9.12 -13.82
N TYR A 263 5.10 -10.22 -13.09
CA TYR A 263 6.24 -10.52 -12.21
C TYR A 263 7.55 -10.64 -12.99
N ASN A 264 7.54 -11.41 -14.08
CA ASN A 264 8.75 -11.66 -14.85
C ASN A 264 9.19 -10.43 -15.65
N ALA A 265 8.32 -9.86 -16.48
CA ALA A 265 8.69 -8.79 -17.41
C ALA A 265 8.86 -7.43 -16.70
N ILE A 266 8.01 -7.10 -15.74
CA ILE A 266 8.06 -5.80 -15.06
C ILE A 266 8.86 -5.87 -13.78
N LEU A 267 8.44 -6.68 -12.80
CA LEU A 267 9.02 -6.62 -11.45
C LEU A 267 10.44 -7.17 -11.38
N GLN A 268 10.76 -8.29 -12.04
CA GLN A 268 12.12 -8.82 -12.01
C GLN A 268 13.10 -7.90 -12.76
N ASN A 269 12.69 -7.31 -13.89
CA ASN A 269 13.53 -6.32 -14.59
C ASN A 269 13.70 -5.04 -13.77
N LEU A 270 12.65 -4.59 -13.07
CA LEU A 270 12.77 -3.46 -12.15
C LEU A 270 13.74 -3.76 -10.99
N PHE A 271 13.60 -4.93 -10.35
CA PHE A 271 14.44 -5.29 -9.20
C PHE A 271 15.89 -5.50 -9.61
N PHE A 272 16.13 -6.38 -10.58
CA PHE A 272 17.46 -6.89 -10.87
C PHE A 272 18.19 -6.09 -11.96
N GLY A 273 17.47 -5.69 -13.01
CA GLY A 273 18.02 -4.96 -14.14
C GLY A 273 18.06 -3.44 -13.97
N THR A 274 17.30 -2.91 -13.01
CA THR A 274 17.15 -1.47 -12.82
C THR A 274 17.66 -1.01 -11.46
N LEU A 275 16.97 -1.40 -10.37
CA LEU A 275 17.31 -0.94 -9.02
C LEU A 275 18.64 -1.51 -8.52
N ASN A 276 19.04 -2.67 -9.02
CA ASN A 276 20.32 -3.33 -8.68
C ASN A 276 21.41 -3.07 -9.73
N ARG A 277 21.21 -2.15 -10.68
CA ARG A 277 22.19 -1.79 -11.70
C ARG A 277 22.26 -0.29 -11.90
N ALA A 278 23.48 0.25 -11.94
CA ALA A 278 23.71 1.64 -12.33
C ALA A 278 23.14 1.91 -13.73
N ILE A 279 22.72 3.15 -13.98
CA ILE A 279 22.25 3.59 -15.32
C ILE A 279 23.38 3.40 -16.32
N GLU A 280 24.59 3.78 -15.92
CA GLU A 280 25.84 3.55 -16.62
C GLU A 280 26.88 3.11 -15.58
N ASP A 281 27.60 2.04 -15.85
CA ASP A 281 28.66 1.54 -14.96
C ASP A 281 30.00 2.27 -15.18
N GLU A 282 30.99 2.00 -14.32
CA GLU A 282 32.31 2.63 -14.41
C GLU A 282 33.05 2.37 -15.74
N GLN A 283 32.63 1.34 -16.48
CA GLN A 283 33.16 0.98 -17.79
C GLN A 283 32.31 1.58 -18.94
N GLY A 284 31.30 2.42 -18.66
CA GLY A 284 30.44 3.04 -19.66
C GLY A 284 29.35 2.11 -20.22
N ASN A 285 29.12 0.95 -19.59
CA ASN A 285 28.03 0.07 -20.04
C ASN A 285 26.69 0.52 -19.50
N LYS A 286 25.76 0.80 -20.40
CA LYS A 286 24.39 1.17 -20.07
C LYS A 286 23.51 -0.06 -19.77
N ARG A 287 22.36 0.18 -19.18
CA ARG A 287 21.31 -0.83 -18.99
C ARG A 287 20.88 -1.39 -20.34
N LYS A 288 20.81 -2.72 -20.48
CA LYS A 288 20.45 -3.42 -21.72
C LYS A 288 19.86 -4.79 -21.46
N PHE A 289 19.23 -5.36 -22.47
CA PHE A 289 18.77 -6.75 -22.44
C PHE A 289 19.92 -7.75 -22.56
N ALA A 290 19.73 -8.92 -21.98
CA ALA A 290 20.64 -10.04 -22.11
C ALA A 290 20.50 -10.69 -23.49
N THR A 291 21.59 -10.78 -24.24
CA THR A 291 21.63 -11.43 -25.55
C THR A 291 21.95 -12.92 -25.47
N ASN A 292 22.67 -13.33 -24.40
CA ASN A 292 23.12 -14.70 -24.23
C ASN A 292 22.32 -15.43 -23.12
N VAL A 293 21.67 -16.56 -23.49
CA VAL A 293 20.87 -17.39 -22.59
C VAL A 293 21.73 -18.14 -21.55
N LYS A 294 23.00 -18.41 -21.87
CA LYS A 294 23.90 -19.25 -21.04
C LYS A 294 24.69 -18.47 -19.98
N LYS A 295 24.79 -17.17 -20.09
CA LYS A 295 25.53 -16.36 -19.11
C LYS A 295 24.61 -15.90 -17.98
N ASP A 296 25.02 -16.22 -16.78
CA ASP A 296 24.33 -15.85 -15.54
C ASP A 296 24.58 -14.38 -15.16
N ILE A 297 24.22 -13.48 -16.07
CA ILE A 297 24.32 -12.03 -15.82
C ILE A 297 23.01 -11.57 -15.16
N LYS A 298 23.04 -11.37 -13.86
CA LYS A 298 21.89 -11.12 -12.98
C LYS A 298 21.39 -9.68 -13.02
N THR A 299 22.06 -8.80 -13.76
CA THR A 299 21.79 -7.36 -13.81
C THR A 299 21.40 -6.86 -15.20
N LEU A 300 21.13 -7.76 -16.14
CA LEU A 300 20.61 -7.43 -17.47
C LEU A 300 19.12 -7.69 -17.55
N TYR A 301 18.41 -6.89 -18.35
CA TYR A 301 16.98 -7.11 -18.61
C TYR A 301 16.76 -8.45 -19.31
N ARG A 302 15.59 -9.06 -19.05
CA ARG A 302 15.17 -10.34 -19.61
C ARG A 302 13.73 -10.25 -20.09
N TYR A 303 13.28 -11.29 -20.77
CA TYR A 303 11.89 -11.43 -21.20
C TYR A 303 11.42 -10.41 -22.24
N ALA A 304 12.33 -10.03 -23.18
CA ALA A 304 11.96 -9.14 -24.29
C ALA A 304 10.77 -9.69 -25.09
N GLU A 305 10.64 -11.00 -25.18
CA GLU A 305 9.56 -11.70 -25.87
C GLU A 305 8.17 -11.49 -25.24
N MET A 306 8.11 -11.07 -23.97
CA MET A 306 6.85 -10.79 -23.26
C MET A 306 6.32 -9.38 -23.51
N PHE A 307 7.12 -8.50 -24.14
CA PHE A 307 6.70 -7.14 -24.42
C PHE A 307 6.12 -7.00 -25.83
N THR A 308 5.14 -6.11 -25.99
CA THR A 308 4.63 -5.64 -27.28
C THR A 308 5.48 -4.51 -27.85
N ILE A 309 6.21 -3.81 -26.99
CA ILE A 309 7.09 -2.69 -27.30
C ILE A 309 8.53 -3.16 -27.48
N SER A 310 9.36 -2.33 -28.10
CA SER A 310 10.79 -2.63 -28.35
C SER A 310 11.64 -2.64 -27.06
N GLU A 311 12.80 -3.29 -27.13
CA GLU A 311 13.79 -3.31 -26.02
C GLU A 311 14.19 -1.88 -25.61
N ASP A 312 14.37 -0.97 -26.56
CA ASP A 312 14.73 0.42 -26.31
C ASP A 312 13.62 1.19 -25.57
N GLU A 313 12.35 0.92 -25.89
CA GLU A 313 11.22 1.51 -25.20
C GLU A 313 11.12 0.99 -23.75
N VAL A 314 11.40 -0.30 -23.50
CA VAL A 314 11.48 -0.84 -22.14
C VAL A 314 12.63 -0.21 -21.35
N ILE A 315 13.81 -0.04 -21.98
CA ILE A 315 14.95 0.64 -21.34
C ILE A 315 14.57 2.08 -20.99
N LYS A 316 13.90 2.78 -21.90
CA LYS A 316 13.41 4.15 -21.69
C LYS A 316 12.38 4.22 -20.57
N LEU A 317 11.51 3.22 -20.42
CA LEU A 317 10.51 3.14 -19.34
C LEU A 317 11.17 3.21 -17.94
N PHE A 318 12.35 2.61 -17.80
CA PHE A 318 13.09 2.55 -16.53
C PHE A 318 14.31 3.49 -16.46
N SER A 319 14.50 4.36 -17.46
CA SER A 319 15.73 5.17 -17.59
C SER A 319 15.97 6.11 -16.41
N GLU A 320 14.90 6.67 -15.81
CA GLU A 320 14.97 7.64 -14.72
C GLU A 320 14.98 6.97 -13.32
N VAL A 321 14.75 5.65 -13.27
CA VAL A 321 14.73 4.92 -12.00
C VAL A 321 16.16 4.83 -11.46
N PRO A 322 16.42 5.30 -10.22
CA PRO A 322 17.76 5.33 -9.66
C PRO A 322 18.31 3.94 -9.40
N PHE A 323 19.64 3.83 -9.36
CA PHE A 323 20.35 2.69 -8.79
C PHE A 323 20.31 2.76 -7.27
N LEU A 324 19.92 1.67 -6.63
CA LEU A 324 19.87 1.55 -5.17
C LEU A 324 20.87 0.45 -4.77
N ASN A 325 22.06 0.87 -4.40
CA ASN A 325 23.08 -0.06 -3.93
C ASN A 325 22.69 -0.65 -2.57
N GLY A 326 22.13 -1.85 -2.57
CA GLY A 326 21.73 -2.54 -1.35
C GLY A 326 21.23 -3.96 -1.62
N GLY A 327 21.59 -4.91 -0.78
CA GLY A 327 21.28 -6.34 -0.94
C GLY A 327 19.80 -6.71 -1.07
N LEU A 328 18.87 -5.74 -0.90
CA LEU A 328 17.45 -5.98 -1.06
C LEU A 328 17.05 -6.37 -2.50
N PHE A 329 17.69 -5.75 -3.50
CA PHE A 329 17.41 -5.98 -4.91
C PHE A 329 18.46 -6.86 -5.61
N GLU A 330 19.34 -7.48 -4.84
CA GLU A 330 20.28 -8.46 -5.39
C GLU A 330 19.53 -9.72 -5.82
N CYS A 331 19.87 -10.23 -7.03
CA CYS A 331 19.41 -11.52 -7.50
C CYS A 331 20.24 -12.63 -6.86
N LEU A 332 19.60 -13.52 -6.12
CA LEU A 332 20.27 -14.60 -5.39
C LEU A 332 20.52 -15.86 -6.21
N ASP A 333 20.13 -15.88 -7.48
CA ASP A 333 20.45 -16.98 -8.37
C ASP A 333 21.98 -17.13 -8.45
N LYS A 334 22.48 -18.35 -8.33
CA LYS A 334 23.93 -18.63 -8.33
C LYS A 334 24.23 -19.99 -8.94
N THR A 335 25.45 -20.11 -9.43
CA THR A 335 26.02 -21.37 -9.90
C THR A 335 27.15 -21.77 -8.97
N LYS A 336 27.23 -23.04 -8.60
CA LYS A 336 28.32 -23.63 -7.83
C LYS A 336 28.86 -24.83 -8.57
N THR A 337 30.17 -25.03 -8.53
CA THR A 337 30.77 -26.28 -9.00
C THR A 337 30.95 -27.20 -7.79
N ILE A 338 30.31 -28.36 -7.83
CA ILE A 338 30.43 -29.40 -6.82
C ILE A 338 30.94 -30.65 -7.52
N ASP A 339 32.06 -31.18 -7.04
CA ASP A 339 32.72 -32.36 -7.61
C ASP A 339 33.00 -32.27 -9.13
N GLY A 340 33.35 -31.07 -9.61
CA GLY A 340 33.60 -30.79 -11.02
C GLY A 340 32.36 -30.61 -11.88
N VAL A 341 31.14 -30.72 -11.29
CA VAL A 341 29.86 -30.52 -11.97
C VAL A 341 29.28 -29.16 -11.62
N GLU A 342 28.91 -28.38 -12.62
CA GLU A 342 28.27 -27.08 -12.43
C GLU A 342 26.80 -27.27 -12.07
N GLN A 343 26.41 -26.78 -10.87
CA GLN A 343 25.05 -26.84 -10.37
C GLN A 343 24.47 -25.44 -10.17
N SER A 344 23.32 -25.18 -10.81
CA SER A 344 22.63 -23.89 -10.73
C SER A 344 21.58 -23.90 -9.61
N TYR A 345 21.55 -22.81 -8.84
CA TYR A 345 20.59 -22.55 -7.77
C TYR A 345 19.78 -21.30 -8.15
N ASN A 346 18.52 -21.50 -8.54
CA ASN A 346 17.65 -20.43 -9.04
C ASN A 346 16.68 -19.96 -7.95
N TYR A 347 17.19 -19.25 -6.94
CA TYR A 347 16.40 -18.80 -5.80
C TYR A 347 15.34 -17.75 -6.15
N ASP A 348 15.68 -16.79 -7.00
CA ASP A 348 14.75 -15.76 -7.49
C ASP A 348 14.12 -16.16 -8.83
N GLY A 349 14.65 -17.20 -9.49
CA GLY A 349 14.17 -17.69 -10.76
C GLY A 349 14.18 -16.63 -11.86
N PHE A 350 15.19 -15.78 -11.89
CA PHE A 350 15.40 -14.77 -12.92
C PHE A 350 16.07 -15.40 -14.14
N SER A 351 15.33 -16.22 -14.87
CA SER A 351 15.86 -17.03 -15.95
C SER A 351 15.06 -16.91 -17.24
N ARG A 352 15.75 -16.83 -18.37
CA ARG A 352 15.16 -16.94 -19.73
C ARG A 352 14.91 -18.38 -20.15
N ASN A 353 15.28 -19.37 -19.34
CA ASN A 353 15.11 -20.78 -19.67
C ASN A 353 13.66 -21.20 -19.45
N ASP A 354 12.95 -21.38 -20.56
CA ASP A 354 11.55 -21.79 -20.60
C ASP A 354 11.33 -23.32 -20.58
N LYS A 355 12.40 -24.10 -20.35
CA LYS A 355 12.28 -25.55 -20.20
C LYS A 355 11.40 -25.89 -19.01
N LYS A 356 10.43 -26.80 -19.25
CA LYS A 356 9.50 -27.24 -18.24
C LYS A 356 9.79 -28.68 -17.81
N PHE A 357 9.35 -29.04 -16.62
CA PHE A 357 9.19 -30.41 -16.19
C PHE A 357 7.95 -31.05 -16.85
N ALA A 358 7.77 -32.35 -16.69
CA ALA A 358 6.60 -33.07 -17.21
C ALA A 358 5.27 -32.55 -16.62
N ASP A 359 5.29 -32.02 -15.42
CA ASP A 359 4.15 -31.39 -14.72
C ASP A 359 3.84 -29.95 -15.17
N GLY A 360 4.60 -29.42 -16.14
CA GLY A 360 4.40 -28.08 -16.69
C GLY A 360 5.11 -26.95 -15.93
N ARG A 361 5.70 -27.20 -14.76
CA ARG A 361 6.46 -26.18 -14.00
C ARG A 361 7.76 -25.83 -14.72
N TYR A 362 8.13 -24.57 -14.69
CA TYR A 362 9.41 -24.13 -15.25
C TYR A 362 10.59 -24.64 -14.41
N ARG A 363 11.66 -25.07 -15.07
CA ARG A 363 12.85 -25.59 -14.36
C ARG A 363 13.63 -24.52 -13.62
N ASN A 364 13.76 -23.34 -14.23
CA ASN A 364 14.65 -22.29 -13.72
C ASN A 364 13.97 -20.93 -13.58
N ARG A 365 12.72 -20.81 -14.02
CA ARG A 365 11.97 -19.54 -14.03
C ARG A 365 10.91 -19.54 -12.95
N ALA A 366 10.86 -18.49 -12.16
CA ALA A 366 9.79 -18.28 -11.19
C ALA A 366 8.49 -17.85 -11.87
N VAL A 367 7.37 -18.21 -11.26
CA VAL A 367 6.03 -17.78 -11.65
C VAL A 367 5.31 -17.22 -10.44
N VAL A 368 4.81 -16.00 -10.55
CA VAL A 368 3.87 -15.42 -9.59
C VAL A 368 2.68 -14.89 -10.40
N PRO A 369 1.52 -15.53 -10.31
CA PRO A 369 0.35 -15.19 -11.13
C PRO A 369 -0.09 -13.73 -11.00
N ASN A 370 -0.57 -13.14 -12.10
CA ASN A 370 -0.97 -11.74 -12.16
C ASN A 370 -2.10 -11.42 -11.18
N ILE A 371 -3.03 -12.33 -10.97
CA ILE A 371 -4.16 -12.17 -10.03
C ILE A 371 -3.70 -11.81 -8.61
N LEU A 372 -2.55 -12.32 -8.17
CA LEU A 372 -1.99 -12.00 -6.86
C LEU A 372 -1.62 -10.52 -6.71
N PHE A 373 -1.42 -9.81 -7.82
CA PHE A 373 -1.12 -8.39 -7.81
C PHE A 373 -2.36 -7.52 -8.01
N PHE A 374 -3.28 -7.92 -8.90
CA PHE A 374 -4.31 -7.05 -9.45
C PHE A 374 -5.74 -7.43 -9.06
N GLU A 375 -5.96 -8.56 -8.36
CA GLU A 375 -7.31 -8.84 -7.86
C GLU A 375 -7.82 -7.62 -7.06
N PRO A 376 -9.05 -7.12 -7.35
CA PRO A 376 -9.51 -5.82 -6.85
C PRO A 376 -9.54 -5.67 -5.33
N GLU A 377 -9.88 -6.73 -4.61
CA GLU A 377 -10.00 -6.70 -3.15
C GLU A 377 -8.76 -7.21 -2.42
N LYS A 378 -8.08 -8.22 -2.95
CA LYS A 378 -7.01 -8.95 -2.27
C LYS A 378 -5.66 -8.81 -2.93
N GLY A 379 -5.58 -8.30 -4.17
CA GLY A 379 -4.32 -8.15 -4.89
C GLY A 379 -3.34 -7.21 -4.17
N LEU A 380 -2.06 -7.51 -4.24
CA LEU A 380 -1.05 -6.74 -3.49
C LEU A 380 -1.00 -5.27 -3.90
N ILE A 381 -1.10 -4.98 -5.19
CA ILE A 381 -1.15 -3.59 -5.70
C ILE A 381 -2.44 -2.91 -5.26
N SER A 382 -3.56 -3.63 -5.29
CA SER A 382 -4.86 -3.14 -4.82
C SER A 382 -4.84 -2.83 -3.32
N ILE A 383 -4.21 -3.68 -2.50
CA ILE A 383 -3.97 -3.43 -1.07
C ILE A 383 -3.13 -2.16 -0.89
N LEU A 384 -1.96 -2.08 -1.55
CA LEU A 384 -1.06 -0.94 -1.41
C LEU A 384 -1.69 0.38 -1.87
N SER A 385 -2.56 0.34 -2.88
CA SER A 385 -3.29 1.53 -3.39
C SER A 385 -4.30 2.08 -2.39
N ARG A 386 -4.94 1.21 -1.59
CA ARG A 386 -5.91 1.61 -0.57
C ARG A 386 -5.27 2.35 0.60
N TYR A 387 -4.02 2.03 0.91
CA TYR A 387 -3.30 2.56 2.07
C TYR A 387 -2.31 3.63 1.64
N ASN A 388 -2.74 4.88 1.63
CA ASN A 388 -1.89 6.03 1.30
C ASN A 388 -1.01 6.40 2.51
N PHE A 389 -0.01 5.56 2.82
CA PHE A 389 0.96 5.86 3.86
C PHE A 389 1.87 7.00 3.41
N THR A 390 1.63 8.19 3.90
CA THR A 390 2.57 9.30 3.70
C THR A 390 3.71 9.19 4.71
N ILE A 391 4.90 9.60 4.28
CA ILE A 391 6.09 9.64 5.14
C ILE A 391 5.82 10.43 6.43
N GLU A 392 4.98 11.45 6.40
CA GLU A 392 4.65 12.26 7.57
C GLU A 392 3.86 11.50 8.63
N GLU A 393 2.96 10.60 8.23
CA GLU A 393 2.21 9.74 9.17
C GLU A 393 3.12 8.70 9.82
N ILE A 394 4.12 8.25 9.09
CA ILE A 394 5.15 7.34 9.58
C ILE A 394 6.16 8.07 10.47
N LEU A 395 6.54 9.31 10.11
CA LEU A 395 7.52 10.12 10.85
C LEU A 395 6.96 10.76 12.13
N GLN A 396 5.67 11.06 12.23
CA GLN A 396 5.07 11.59 13.47
C GLN A 396 5.18 10.62 14.66
N ARG A 397 5.29 9.33 14.43
CA ARG A 397 5.64 8.35 15.47
C ARG A 397 7.14 8.29 15.77
N SER A 398 7.99 8.79 14.88
CA SER A 398 9.45 8.66 14.97
C SER A 398 10.17 9.90 15.52
N SER A 399 9.46 10.88 16.08
CA SER A 399 10.11 12.06 16.70
C SER A 399 11.14 11.71 17.80
N LYS A 400 11.29 10.42 18.10
CA LYS A 400 12.37 9.87 18.94
C LYS A 400 13.50 9.16 18.18
N TRP A 401 13.45 9.10 16.80
CA TRP A 401 14.46 8.35 16.02
C TRP A 401 14.79 9.03 14.69
N PRO A 402 16.05 9.35 14.42
CA PRO A 402 16.46 9.98 13.17
C PRO A 402 16.75 8.91 12.11
N SER A 403 15.91 8.71 11.16
CA SER A 403 16.10 8.32 9.77
C SER A 403 14.94 7.50 9.18
N THR A 404 14.59 7.80 7.94
CA THR A 404 13.54 7.13 7.11
C THR A 404 13.77 5.63 6.93
N GLN A 405 15.01 5.17 6.94
CA GLN A 405 15.38 3.75 6.85
C GLN A 405 14.90 2.93 8.05
N ASN A 406 14.87 3.54 9.25
CA ASN A 406 14.45 2.85 10.47
C ASN A 406 12.95 2.60 10.56
N CYS A 407 12.12 3.38 9.86
CA CYS A 407 10.68 3.21 9.89
C CYS A 407 10.22 2.03 9.02
N LEU A 408 10.75 1.90 7.81
CA LEU A 408 10.51 0.75 6.94
C LEU A 408 11.04 -0.53 7.60
N ALA A 409 12.26 -0.48 8.15
CA ALA A 409 12.87 -1.58 8.89
C ALA A 409 12.05 -1.98 10.13
N ARG A 410 11.39 -1.01 10.80
CA ARG A 410 10.54 -1.28 11.96
C ARG A 410 9.18 -1.87 11.55
N CYS A 411 8.56 -1.39 10.48
CA CYS A 411 7.37 -1.98 9.89
C CYS A 411 7.64 -3.43 9.45
N LEU A 412 8.74 -3.65 8.74
CA LEU A 412 9.17 -4.98 8.33
C LEU A 412 9.54 -5.86 9.53
N ARG A 413 10.27 -5.32 10.52
CA ARG A 413 10.62 -6.05 11.75
C ARG A 413 9.39 -6.42 12.57
N THR A 414 8.38 -5.56 12.66
CA THR A 414 7.13 -5.85 13.38
C THR A 414 6.32 -6.92 12.63
N PHE A 415 6.27 -6.86 11.31
CA PHE A 415 5.68 -7.91 10.47
C PHE A 415 6.46 -9.23 10.63
N TRP A 416 7.77 -9.20 10.51
CA TRP A 416 8.67 -10.35 10.69
C TRP A 416 8.54 -10.98 12.08
N VAL A 417 8.65 -10.18 13.15
CA VAL A 417 8.58 -10.68 14.51
C VAL A 417 7.20 -11.27 14.83
N ARG A 418 6.10 -10.66 14.37
CA ARG A 418 4.75 -11.23 14.58
C ARG A 418 4.52 -12.50 13.77
N THR A 419 5.00 -12.56 12.53
CA THR A 419 4.87 -13.74 11.66
C THR A 419 5.71 -14.90 12.18
N ILE A 420 6.98 -14.64 12.51
CA ILE A 420 7.90 -15.66 13.06
C ILE A 420 7.47 -16.13 14.46
N LEU A 421 7.01 -15.23 15.35
CA LEU A 421 6.54 -15.63 16.68
C LEU A 421 5.24 -16.43 16.63
N LYS A 422 4.32 -16.15 15.69
CA LYS A 422 3.13 -16.99 15.48
C LYS A 422 3.51 -18.36 14.91
N GLN A 423 4.47 -18.43 13.98
CA GLN A 423 4.99 -19.68 13.46
C GLN A 423 5.70 -20.51 14.55
N LYS A 424 6.61 -19.91 15.34
CA LYS A 424 7.23 -20.60 16.48
C LYS A 424 6.19 -21.12 17.48
N LYS A 425 5.16 -20.34 17.81
CA LYS A 425 4.07 -20.82 18.68
C LYS A 425 3.31 -22.00 18.05
N ARG A 426 3.00 -21.97 16.74
CA ARG A 426 2.34 -23.09 16.04
C ARG A 426 3.22 -24.35 15.97
N LEU A 427 4.53 -24.20 15.74
CA LEU A 427 5.48 -25.31 15.72
C LEU A 427 5.65 -25.93 17.10
N VAL A 428 5.77 -25.12 18.15
CA VAL A 428 5.84 -25.59 19.54
C VAL A 428 4.52 -26.28 19.94
N THR A 429 3.37 -25.75 19.56
CA THR A 429 2.06 -26.36 19.85
C THR A 429 1.89 -27.70 19.11
N LYS A 430 2.31 -27.78 17.83
CA LYS A 430 2.30 -29.05 17.08
C LYS A 430 3.27 -30.08 17.66
N ALA A 431 4.49 -29.67 18.03
CA ALA A 431 5.46 -30.54 18.66
C ALA A 431 4.98 -31.07 20.04
N VAL A 432 4.34 -30.21 20.84
CA VAL A 432 3.75 -30.62 22.13
C VAL A 432 2.55 -31.54 21.94
N LEU A 433 1.71 -31.31 20.89
CA LEU A 433 0.60 -32.23 20.57
C LEU A 433 1.11 -33.59 20.07
N SER A 434 2.14 -33.61 19.20
CA SER A 434 2.71 -34.88 18.73
C SER A 434 3.38 -35.69 19.83
N ILE A 435 4.03 -35.03 20.79
CA ILE A 435 4.62 -35.70 21.97
C ILE A 435 3.54 -36.23 22.92
N ARG A 436 2.38 -35.54 23.02
CA ARG A 436 1.25 -36.04 23.82
C ARG A 436 0.53 -37.22 23.18
N LEU A 437 0.39 -37.22 21.85
CA LEU A 437 -0.21 -38.33 21.09
C LEU A 437 0.70 -39.56 20.99
N ALA A 438 2.01 -39.41 21.15
CA ALA A 438 2.97 -40.51 21.20
C ALA A 438 3.12 -41.16 22.61
N ARG A 439 2.44 -40.60 23.62
CA ARG A 439 2.41 -41.10 25.00
C ARG A 439 1.06 -41.65 25.46
N LEU A 440 0.09 -41.71 24.54
CA LEU A 440 -1.18 -42.43 24.63
C LEU A 440 -1.11 -43.69 23.75
#